data_9c2b1a4d6f4d03f89d010eb507a1629c
#
_entry.id   9c2b1a4d6f4d03f89d010eb507a1629c
#
_cell.length_a   1.000
_cell.length_b   1.000
_cell.length_c   1.000
_cell.angle_alpha   90.00
_cell.angle_beta   90.00
_cell.angle_gamma   90.00
#
_symmetry.space_group_name_H-M   'P 1'
#
loop_
_entity.id
_entity.type
_entity.pdbx_description
1 polymer ?
#
loop_
_entity_poly.entity_id
_entity_poly.type
_entity_poly.pdbx_seq_one_letter_code
_entity_poly.pdbx_strand_id
1 'polypeptide(L)'
;MEDASLMCWGDNSNGQLGDGSRSERHVPISVPLGGAGVHEVSSGSYHTCAIMADRSLRCWGDNWHGQLGDGSFSDKLSPVDIEIPSNSSAVTVDSGAFHSCVGMNDGSMYCWGYNSYGQLGNGGTTRAGIPMPVPLDSTQSPTDIQVGLFHSCALFDSGEMSCWGDNAYGQIGDGTPISGGWHLPKTLVLDHEVLSISVGHRHSCAILTDASLQCWGI
;
A
#
# COMPACT_ATOMS: atom_id res chain seq x y z
N MET A 1 -12.44 -23.50 -14.49
CA MET A 1 -11.72 -22.61 -13.55
C MET A 1 -11.05 -21.59 -14.41
N GLU A 2 -11.37 -20.31 -14.27
CA GLU A 2 -10.66 -19.24 -14.95
C GLU A 2 -9.21 -19.23 -14.47
N ASP A 3 -8.28 -19.17 -15.41
CA ASP A 3 -6.86 -19.03 -15.12
C ASP A 3 -6.64 -17.59 -14.61
N ALA A 4 -6.53 -17.42 -13.29
CA ALA A 4 -6.26 -16.14 -12.65
C ALA A 4 -4.77 -15.76 -12.82
N SER A 5 -4.25 -15.82 -14.04
CA SER A 5 -2.89 -15.42 -14.38
C SER A 5 -2.73 -13.91 -14.31
N LEU A 6 -1.60 -13.45 -13.79
CA LEU A 6 -1.22 -12.03 -13.77
C LEU A 6 -0.46 -11.69 -15.05
N MET A 7 -0.86 -10.57 -15.67
CA MET A 7 -0.18 -10.00 -16.82
C MET A 7 0.32 -8.61 -16.49
N CYS A 8 1.59 -8.32 -16.78
CA CYS A 8 2.22 -7.01 -16.58
C CYS A 8 2.85 -6.50 -17.87
N TRP A 9 2.93 -5.17 -18.05
CA TRP A 9 3.58 -4.50 -19.18
C TRP A 9 3.97 -3.07 -18.81
N GLY A 10 4.81 -2.46 -19.62
CA GLY A 10 5.34 -1.11 -19.42
C GLY A 10 6.81 -1.10 -19.07
N ASP A 11 7.23 -0.12 -18.26
CA ASP A 11 8.59 0.01 -17.76
C ASP A 11 8.97 -1.16 -16.86
N ASN A 12 10.22 -1.62 -17.01
CA ASN A 12 10.78 -2.73 -16.25
C ASN A 12 12.21 -2.46 -15.78
N SER A 13 12.61 -1.19 -15.73
CA SER A 13 14.00 -0.81 -15.38
C SER A 13 14.43 -1.30 -13.99
N ASN A 14 13.49 -1.50 -13.08
CA ASN A 14 13.71 -2.02 -11.73
C ASN A 14 13.21 -3.48 -11.55
N GLY A 15 12.70 -4.13 -12.61
CA GLY A 15 12.14 -5.47 -12.52
C GLY A 15 10.68 -5.50 -12.05
N GLN A 16 9.97 -4.37 -12.09
CA GLN A 16 8.59 -4.21 -11.60
C GLN A 16 7.55 -5.05 -12.36
N LEU A 17 7.88 -5.60 -13.52
CA LEU A 17 7.02 -6.55 -14.25
C LEU A 17 7.15 -7.99 -13.74
N GLY A 18 8.22 -8.33 -13.00
CA GLY A 18 8.38 -9.62 -12.35
C GLY A 18 8.72 -10.79 -13.28
N ASP A 19 9.15 -10.53 -14.53
CA ASP A 19 9.44 -11.54 -15.55
C ASP A 19 10.88 -12.11 -15.50
N GLY A 20 11.65 -11.75 -14.47
CA GLY A 20 13.06 -12.12 -14.32
C GLY A 20 14.04 -11.25 -15.10
N SER A 21 13.57 -10.17 -15.72
CA SER A 21 14.39 -9.26 -16.54
C SER A 21 14.26 -7.80 -16.09
N ARG A 22 15.03 -6.91 -16.74
CA ARG A 22 14.88 -5.45 -16.65
C ARG A 22 14.47 -4.84 -18.00
N SER A 23 13.94 -5.67 -18.91
CA SER A 23 13.53 -5.21 -20.23
C SER A 23 12.07 -4.73 -20.20
N GLU A 24 11.84 -3.51 -20.68
CA GLU A 24 10.47 -2.99 -20.86
C GLU A 24 9.64 -3.89 -21.79
N ARG A 25 8.33 -3.90 -21.56
CA ARG A 25 7.38 -4.70 -22.36
C ARG A 25 6.27 -3.79 -22.91
N HIS A 26 6.15 -3.77 -24.22
CA HIS A 26 5.10 -3.00 -24.91
C HIS A 26 3.80 -3.78 -25.11
N VAL A 27 3.77 -5.05 -24.70
CA VAL A 27 2.60 -5.93 -24.71
C VAL A 27 2.52 -6.68 -23.38
N PRO A 28 1.32 -7.08 -22.93
CA PRO A 28 1.17 -7.86 -21.71
C PRO A 28 1.96 -9.16 -21.75
N ILE A 29 2.71 -9.43 -20.68
CA ILE A 29 3.46 -10.69 -20.47
C ILE A 29 2.99 -11.36 -19.19
N SER A 30 3.05 -12.69 -19.15
CA SER A 30 2.69 -13.45 -17.95
C SER A 30 3.79 -13.34 -16.90
N VAL A 31 3.38 -13.10 -15.65
CA VAL A 31 4.28 -13.14 -14.47
C VAL A 31 4.40 -14.60 -13.98
N PRO A 32 5.61 -15.13 -13.75
CA PRO A 32 5.82 -16.53 -13.36
C PRO A 32 5.50 -16.78 -11.88
N LEU A 33 4.22 -16.96 -11.56
CA LEU A 33 3.71 -17.19 -10.19
C LEU A 33 3.61 -18.67 -9.81
N GLY A 34 4.13 -19.59 -10.65
CA GLY A 34 4.11 -21.03 -10.37
C GLY A 34 2.73 -21.68 -10.42
N GLY A 35 1.78 -21.08 -11.15
CA GLY A 35 0.40 -21.59 -11.27
C GLY A 35 -0.51 -21.20 -10.10
N ALA A 36 -0.03 -20.40 -9.16
CA ALA A 36 -0.87 -19.84 -8.10
C ALA A 36 -1.70 -18.68 -8.69
N GLY A 37 -3.01 -18.70 -8.47
CA GLY A 37 -3.91 -17.60 -8.84
C GLY A 37 -3.61 -16.34 -8.03
N VAL A 38 -4.01 -15.17 -8.55
CA VAL A 38 -3.90 -13.87 -7.89
C VAL A 38 -5.27 -13.42 -7.42
N HIS A 39 -5.35 -12.94 -6.17
CA HIS A 39 -6.57 -12.37 -5.60
C HIS A 39 -6.60 -10.85 -5.82
N GLU A 40 -5.49 -10.17 -5.57
CA GLU A 40 -5.35 -8.73 -5.69
C GLU A 40 -3.93 -8.37 -6.14
N VAL A 41 -3.78 -7.29 -6.88
CA VAL A 41 -2.48 -6.75 -7.29
C VAL A 41 -2.50 -5.23 -7.15
N SER A 42 -1.41 -4.69 -6.62
CA SER A 42 -1.15 -3.26 -6.59
C SER A 42 0.21 -2.96 -7.21
N SER A 43 0.21 -1.97 -8.10
CA SER A 43 1.40 -1.51 -8.81
C SER A 43 1.81 -0.13 -8.30
N GLY A 44 2.90 -0.07 -7.54
CA GLY A 44 3.55 1.18 -7.16
C GLY A 44 4.32 1.83 -8.31
N SER A 45 5.10 2.87 -8.01
CA SER A 45 5.90 3.56 -9.05
C SER A 45 6.99 2.66 -9.64
N TYR A 46 7.63 1.83 -8.82
CA TYR A 46 8.80 1.03 -9.22
C TYR A 46 8.77 -0.40 -8.69
N HIS A 47 7.70 -0.82 -8.03
CA HIS A 47 7.54 -2.16 -7.48
C HIS A 47 6.08 -2.59 -7.57
N THR A 48 5.85 -3.87 -7.42
CA THR A 48 4.52 -4.47 -7.49
C THR A 48 4.36 -5.44 -6.32
N CYS A 49 3.19 -5.45 -5.70
CA CYS A 49 2.79 -6.43 -4.69
C CYS A 49 1.50 -7.12 -5.10
N ALA A 50 1.34 -8.39 -4.76
CA ALA A 50 0.14 -9.16 -5.04
C ALA A 50 -0.22 -10.06 -3.87
N ILE A 51 -1.51 -10.08 -3.52
CA ILE A 51 -2.10 -11.10 -2.65
C ILE A 51 -2.48 -12.29 -3.54
N MET A 52 -1.95 -13.45 -3.20
CA MET A 52 -2.21 -14.70 -3.92
C MET A 52 -3.58 -15.28 -3.53
N ALA A 53 -4.07 -16.23 -4.30
CA ALA A 53 -5.36 -16.90 -4.01
C ALA A 53 -5.38 -17.62 -2.65
N ASP A 54 -4.22 -18.07 -2.16
CA ASP A 54 -4.03 -18.67 -0.84
C ASP A 54 -3.83 -17.63 0.29
N ARG A 55 -3.94 -16.32 -0.07
CA ARG A 55 -3.77 -15.17 0.83
C ARG A 55 -2.32 -14.90 1.27
N SER A 56 -1.34 -15.58 0.70
CA SER A 56 0.06 -15.18 0.83
C SER A 56 0.34 -13.88 0.06
N LEU A 57 1.38 -13.16 0.46
CA LEU A 57 1.79 -11.91 -0.16
C LEU A 57 3.10 -12.10 -0.91
N ARG A 58 3.18 -11.57 -2.12
CA ARG A 58 4.39 -11.50 -2.92
C ARG A 58 4.65 -10.10 -3.42
N CYS A 59 5.93 -9.66 -3.40
CA CYS A 59 6.33 -8.38 -3.96
C CYS A 59 7.58 -8.54 -4.85
N TRP A 60 7.77 -7.59 -5.80
CA TRP A 60 8.93 -7.57 -6.70
C TRP A 60 9.14 -6.17 -7.27
N GLY A 61 10.32 -5.91 -7.85
CA GLY A 61 10.74 -4.62 -8.40
C GLY A 61 11.82 -3.96 -7.56
N ASP A 62 11.79 -2.62 -7.49
CA ASP A 62 12.71 -1.79 -6.71
C ASP A 62 12.61 -2.08 -5.21
N ASN A 63 13.78 -2.15 -4.56
CA ASN A 63 13.86 -2.40 -3.12
C ASN A 63 14.87 -1.49 -2.41
N TRP A 64 15.29 -0.39 -3.02
CA TRP A 64 16.27 0.51 -2.43
C TRP A 64 15.88 1.05 -1.05
N HIS A 65 14.60 1.22 -0.82
CA HIS A 65 14.03 1.68 0.46
C HIS A 65 13.51 0.55 1.34
N GLY A 66 13.56 -0.71 0.88
CA GLY A 66 12.98 -1.86 1.56
C GLY A 66 11.48 -2.04 1.27
N GLN A 67 10.96 -1.43 0.19
CA GLN A 67 9.53 -1.42 -0.16
C GLN A 67 8.97 -2.78 -0.57
N LEU A 68 9.80 -3.79 -0.77
CA LEU A 68 9.35 -5.17 -0.98
C LEU A 68 9.00 -5.89 0.34
N GLY A 69 9.68 -5.53 1.44
CA GLY A 69 9.41 -6.13 2.76
C GLY A 69 10.06 -7.50 2.99
N ASP A 70 11.01 -7.92 2.15
CA ASP A 70 11.68 -9.22 2.19
C ASP A 70 12.89 -9.30 3.15
N GLY A 71 13.13 -8.24 3.94
CA GLY A 71 14.29 -8.10 4.84
C GLY A 71 15.56 -7.64 4.15
N SER A 72 15.55 -7.50 2.83
CA SER A 72 16.68 -6.99 2.03
C SER A 72 16.45 -5.54 1.58
N PHE A 73 17.46 -4.96 0.93
CA PHE A 73 17.40 -3.68 0.24
C PHE A 73 17.90 -3.82 -1.20
N SER A 74 17.66 -4.98 -1.79
CA SER A 74 18.08 -5.33 -3.16
C SER A 74 16.84 -5.65 -3.99
N ASP A 75 16.78 -5.09 -5.20
CA ASP A 75 15.70 -5.34 -6.16
C ASP A 75 15.46 -6.83 -6.42
N LYS A 76 14.22 -7.18 -6.69
CA LYS A 76 13.81 -8.51 -7.10
C LYS A 76 13.17 -8.46 -8.48
N LEU A 77 13.76 -9.17 -9.42
CA LEU A 77 13.27 -9.22 -10.80
C LEU A 77 12.12 -10.23 -10.99
N SER A 78 11.85 -11.02 -9.97
CA SER A 78 10.77 -12.02 -9.93
C SER A 78 10.05 -11.95 -8.58
N PRO A 79 8.79 -12.36 -8.50
CA PRO A 79 8.02 -12.38 -7.25
C PRO A 79 8.73 -13.13 -6.13
N VAL A 80 8.80 -12.52 -4.93
CA VAL A 80 9.32 -13.14 -3.70
C VAL A 80 8.24 -13.13 -2.63
N ASP A 81 8.18 -14.18 -1.82
CA ASP A 81 7.24 -14.29 -0.72
C ASP A 81 7.60 -13.30 0.40
N ILE A 82 6.60 -12.62 0.95
CA ILE A 82 6.75 -11.65 2.05
C ILE A 82 6.11 -12.22 3.31
N GLU A 83 6.91 -12.37 4.34
CA GLU A 83 6.45 -12.86 5.64
C GLU A 83 5.82 -11.70 6.44
N ILE A 84 4.51 -11.80 6.70
CA ILE A 84 3.82 -10.88 7.60
C ILE A 84 3.85 -11.50 9.02
N PRO A 85 4.23 -10.74 10.06
CA PRO A 85 4.30 -11.25 11.43
C PRO A 85 2.89 -11.37 12.06
N SER A 86 1.99 -12.06 11.37
CA SER A 86 0.61 -12.35 11.77
C SER A 86 0.24 -13.77 11.35
N ASN A 87 -0.64 -14.42 12.10
CA ASN A 87 -1.27 -15.68 11.72
C ASN A 87 -2.56 -15.47 10.91
N SER A 88 -2.88 -14.24 10.57
CA SER A 88 -4.07 -13.86 9.80
C SER A 88 -3.78 -13.82 8.31
N SER A 89 -4.83 -13.75 7.51
CA SER A 89 -4.76 -13.71 6.05
C SER A 89 -4.73 -12.26 5.55
N ALA A 90 -3.96 -11.99 4.50
CA ALA A 90 -3.99 -10.71 3.80
C ALA A 90 -5.34 -10.52 3.08
N VAL A 91 -5.94 -9.33 3.22
CA VAL A 91 -7.23 -8.99 2.59
C VAL A 91 -7.14 -7.86 1.59
N THR A 92 -6.24 -6.90 1.78
CA THR A 92 -5.99 -5.81 0.85
C THR A 92 -4.51 -5.38 0.89
N VAL A 93 -3.96 -4.95 -0.23
CA VAL A 93 -2.58 -4.47 -0.35
C VAL A 93 -2.53 -3.25 -1.25
N ASP A 94 -1.74 -2.25 -0.87
CA ASP A 94 -1.42 -1.16 -1.78
C ASP A 94 0.05 -0.78 -1.75
N SER A 95 0.53 -0.35 -2.92
CA SER A 95 1.93 -0.04 -3.22
C SER A 95 2.03 1.39 -3.74
N GLY A 96 2.66 2.25 -2.97
CA GLY A 96 2.89 3.64 -3.36
C GLY A 96 4.18 3.83 -4.18
N ALA A 97 4.79 5.01 -4.03
CA ALA A 97 6.04 5.26 -4.73
C ALA A 97 7.22 4.48 -4.11
N PHE A 98 7.33 4.47 -2.78
CA PHE A 98 8.50 3.97 -2.05
C PHE A 98 8.15 3.16 -0.80
N HIS A 99 6.89 2.86 -0.57
CA HIS A 99 6.44 2.07 0.56
C HIS A 99 5.19 1.27 0.19
N SER A 100 4.90 0.26 0.97
CA SER A 100 3.78 -0.65 0.78
C SER A 100 3.05 -0.86 2.10
N CYS A 101 1.76 -1.12 2.03
CA CYS A 101 0.92 -1.45 3.18
C CYS A 101 0.02 -2.64 2.88
N VAL A 102 -0.29 -3.45 3.90
CA VAL A 102 -1.20 -4.59 3.82
C VAL A 102 -2.17 -4.57 4.99
N GLY A 103 -3.43 -4.82 4.72
CA GLY A 103 -4.47 -5.06 5.72
C GLY A 103 -4.73 -6.55 5.88
N MET A 104 -4.98 -6.97 7.12
CA MET A 104 -5.19 -8.35 7.51
C MET A 104 -6.63 -8.58 7.96
N ASN A 105 -7.10 -9.80 7.83
CA ASN A 105 -8.48 -10.21 8.18
C ASN A 105 -8.79 -10.12 9.70
N ASP A 106 -7.76 -10.02 10.54
CA ASP A 106 -7.91 -9.81 12.00
C ASP A 106 -7.94 -8.32 12.40
N GLY A 107 -7.99 -7.42 11.44
CA GLY A 107 -7.95 -5.97 11.66
C GLY A 107 -6.56 -5.38 11.81
N SER A 108 -5.53 -6.20 11.89
CA SER A 108 -4.14 -5.71 11.93
C SER A 108 -3.70 -5.17 10.57
N MET A 109 -2.71 -4.29 10.60
CA MET A 109 -2.18 -3.63 9.43
C MET A 109 -0.67 -3.48 9.54
N TYR A 110 0.03 -3.62 8.43
CA TYR A 110 1.49 -3.52 8.37
C TYR A 110 1.90 -2.66 7.19
N CYS A 111 2.91 -1.80 7.39
CA CYS A 111 3.55 -1.02 6.34
C CYS A 111 5.06 -1.17 6.39
N TRP A 112 5.73 -1.02 5.23
CA TRP A 112 7.19 -1.12 5.11
C TRP A 112 7.71 -0.30 3.94
N GLY A 113 9.02 -0.06 3.90
CA GLY A 113 9.68 0.77 2.90
C GLY A 113 10.17 2.10 3.48
N TYR A 114 10.11 3.15 2.68
CA TYR A 114 10.53 4.51 3.03
C TYR A 114 9.65 5.12 4.13
N ASN A 115 10.28 5.88 5.07
CA ASN A 115 9.56 6.38 6.24
C ASN A 115 10.00 7.77 6.73
N SER A 116 10.72 8.55 5.95
CA SER A 116 11.25 9.85 6.46
C SER A 116 10.17 10.86 6.85
N TYR A 117 8.93 10.64 6.41
CA TYR A 117 7.76 11.48 6.76
C TYR A 117 6.77 10.77 7.68
N GLY A 118 7.11 9.58 8.20
CA GLY A 118 6.21 8.80 9.05
C GLY A 118 5.13 8.02 8.27
N GLN A 119 5.30 7.81 6.97
CA GLN A 119 4.32 7.16 6.10
C GLN A 119 4.07 5.68 6.41
N LEU A 120 4.90 5.04 7.23
CA LEU A 120 4.64 3.70 7.75
C LEU A 120 3.67 3.68 8.94
N GLY A 121 3.36 4.84 9.54
CA GLY A 121 2.38 4.96 10.62
C GLY A 121 2.78 4.29 11.94
N ASN A 122 4.04 3.88 12.10
CA ASN A 122 4.53 3.13 13.25
C ASN A 122 5.09 4.00 14.39
N GLY A 123 4.89 5.31 14.34
CA GLY A 123 5.38 6.29 15.31
C GLY A 123 6.82 6.76 15.08
N GLY A 124 7.52 6.19 14.11
CA GLY A 124 8.91 6.52 13.76
C GLY A 124 9.07 7.14 12.38
N THR A 125 10.33 7.43 12.02
CA THR A 125 10.72 7.95 10.70
C THR A 125 11.84 7.12 10.05
N THR A 126 12.15 5.97 10.62
CA THR A 126 13.16 5.07 10.08
C THR A 126 12.52 4.13 9.04
N ARG A 127 13.15 4.02 7.86
CA ARG A 127 12.72 3.05 6.83
C ARG A 127 12.76 1.62 7.38
N ALA A 128 11.89 0.77 6.90
CA ALA A 128 11.81 -0.64 7.29
C ALA A 128 11.86 -1.56 6.08
N GLY A 129 12.77 -2.53 6.09
CA GLY A 129 12.86 -3.58 5.05
C GLY A 129 11.98 -4.79 5.33
N ILE A 130 11.22 -4.78 6.41
CA ILE A 130 10.25 -5.83 6.80
C ILE A 130 8.92 -5.18 7.18
N PRO A 131 7.79 -5.90 7.12
CA PRO A 131 6.50 -5.39 7.56
C PRO A 131 6.50 -4.97 9.02
N MET A 132 6.14 -3.70 9.27
CA MET A 132 6.05 -3.09 10.60
C MET A 132 4.59 -2.87 10.97
N PRO A 133 4.17 -3.21 12.20
CA PRO A 133 2.80 -3.01 12.62
C PRO A 133 2.43 -1.52 12.68
N VAL A 134 1.23 -1.21 12.18
CA VAL A 134 0.60 0.09 12.31
C VAL A 134 -0.31 0.04 13.55
N PRO A 135 -0.06 0.85 14.59
CA PRO A 135 -0.92 0.86 15.78
C PRO A 135 -2.23 1.56 15.47
N LEU A 136 -3.26 0.78 15.22
CA LEU A 136 -4.62 1.25 15.02
C LEU A 136 -5.37 1.19 16.36
N ASP A 137 -6.13 2.25 16.66
CA ASP A 137 -6.94 2.31 17.89
C ASP A 137 -8.23 1.49 17.78
N SER A 138 -8.51 0.94 16.61
CA SER A 138 -9.78 0.32 16.28
C SER A 138 -9.66 -1.21 16.25
N THR A 139 -10.74 -1.88 16.67
CA THR A 139 -10.93 -3.31 16.45
C THR A 139 -11.56 -3.59 15.07
N GLN A 140 -11.63 -2.58 14.21
CA GLN A 140 -12.26 -2.62 12.90
C GLN A 140 -11.29 -3.14 11.86
N SER A 141 -11.81 -3.82 10.85
CA SER A 141 -11.00 -4.37 9.77
C SER A 141 -10.77 -3.33 8.67
N PRO A 142 -9.54 -3.19 8.17
CA PRO A 142 -9.28 -2.38 6.99
C PRO A 142 -9.95 -3.02 5.76
N THR A 143 -10.79 -2.26 5.08
CA THR A 143 -11.49 -2.68 3.85
C THR A 143 -10.79 -2.17 2.59
N ASP A 144 -10.07 -1.06 2.71
CA ASP A 144 -9.28 -0.46 1.64
C ASP A 144 -8.07 0.27 2.23
N ILE A 145 -6.95 0.20 1.53
CA ILE A 145 -5.72 0.91 1.85
C ILE A 145 -5.27 1.61 0.58
N GLN A 146 -4.88 2.88 0.71
CA GLN A 146 -4.38 3.65 -0.41
C GLN A 146 -3.07 4.33 -0.02
N VAL A 147 -2.05 4.15 -0.83
CA VAL A 147 -0.68 4.57 -0.56
C VAL A 147 -0.20 5.57 -1.62
N GLY A 148 0.08 6.79 -1.19
CA GLY A 148 0.56 7.87 -2.05
C GLY A 148 2.07 7.92 -2.19
N LEU A 149 2.60 9.12 -2.47
CA LEU A 149 4.05 9.33 -2.55
C LEU A 149 4.71 9.20 -1.16
N PHE A 150 4.17 9.92 -0.16
CA PHE A 150 4.72 9.98 1.19
C PHE A 150 3.63 9.97 2.28
N HIS A 151 2.42 9.57 1.96
CA HIS A 151 1.34 9.39 2.94
C HIS A 151 0.53 8.15 2.61
N SER A 152 -0.21 7.67 3.59
CA SER A 152 -1.03 6.49 3.51
C SER A 152 -2.39 6.78 4.12
N CYS A 153 -3.43 6.16 3.61
CA CYS A 153 -4.78 6.21 4.17
C CYS A 153 -5.37 4.79 4.23
N ALA A 154 -6.17 4.53 5.23
CA ALA A 154 -6.95 3.31 5.38
C ALA A 154 -8.43 3.65 5.60
N LEU A 155 -9.30 2.88 4.94
CA LEU A 155 -10.74 2.85 5.16
C LEU A 155 -11.09 1.58 5.94
N PHE A 156 -11.98 1.71 6.90
CA PHE A 156 -12.42 0.61 7.76
C PHE A 156 -13.87 0.22 7.48
N ASP A 157 -14.25 -0.97 7.90
CA ASP A 157 -15.60 -1.53 7.75
C ASP A 157 -16.70 -0.70 8.46
N SER A 158 -16.33 0.15 9.43
CA SER A 158 -17.21 1.15 10.05
C SER A 158 -17.53 2.36 9.19
N GLY A 159 -16.84 2.54 8.04
CA GLY A 159 -16.88 3.78 7.26
C GLY A 159 -15.99 4.91 7.81
N GLU A 160 -15.23 4.66 8.87
CA GLU A 160 -14.17 5.57 9.31
C GLU A 160 -12.94 5.47 8.40
N MET A 161 -12.18 6.55 8.30
CA MET A 161 -10.88 6.55 7.64
C MET A 161 -9.80 7.19 8.50
N SER A 162 -8.59 6.71 8.36
CA SER A 162 -7.38 7.29 8.98
C SER A 162 -6.31 7.51 7.94
N CYS A 163 -5.59 8.63 8.06
CA CYS A 163 -4.44 8.93 7.20
C CYS A 163 -3.21 9.28 8.06
N TRP A 164 -2.00 9.05 7.50
CA TRP A 164 -0.73 9.35 8.16
C TRP A 164 0.39 9.55 7.14
N GLY A 165 1.54 10.05 7.58
CA GLY A 165 2.66 10.40 6.73
C GLY A 165 2.77 11.90 6.51
N ASP A 166 3.30 12.31 5.36
CA ASP A 166 3.50 13.72 5.00
C ASP A 166 2.20 14.51 4.99
N ASN A 167 2.23 15.70 5.59
CA ASN A 167 1.09 16.62 5.62
C ASN A 167 1.48 18.06 5.23
N ALA A 168 2.62 18.24 4.52
CA ALA A 168 3.11 19.57 4.15
C ALA A 168 2.12 20.36 3.28
N TYR A 169 1.22 19.66 2.61
CA TYR A 169 0.19 20.23 1.73
C TYR A 169 -1.23 19.99 2.22
N GLY A 170 -1.41 19.47 3.44
CA GLY A 170 -2.73 19.14 3.99
C GLY A 170 -3.31 17.82 3.47
N GLN A 171 -2.48 16.93 2.89
CA GLN A 171 -2.93 15.68 2.28
C GLN A 171 -3.50 14.68 3.28
N ILE A 172 -3.27 14.85 4.57
CA ILE A 172 -3.91 14.06 5.63
C ILE A 172 -5.39 14.46 5.82
N GLY A 173 -5.74 15.74 5.64
CA GLY A 173 -7.14 16.20 5.71
C GLY A 173 -7.62 16.56 7.10
N ASP A 174 -6.72 16.73 8.06
CA ASP A 174 -7.07 17.11 9.45
C ASP A 174 -7.22 18.63 9.69
N GLY A 175 -7.13 19.43 8.61
CA GLY A 175 -7.22 20.89 8.64
C GLY A 175 -5.93 21.60 9.05
N THR A 176 -4.86 20.87 9.32
CA THR A 176 -3.57 21.44 9.79
C THR A 176 -2.42 21.02 8.89
N PRO A 177 -2.02 21.83 7.90
CA PRO A 177 -0.79 21.56 7.15
C PRO A 177 0.41 21.69 8.09
N ILE A 178 1.17 20.62 8.27
CA ILE A 178 2.38 20.59 9.11
C ILE A 178 3.57 20.03 8.31
N SER A 179 4.68 20.75 8.39
CA SER A 179 5.97 20.23 7.93
C SER A 179 6.44 19.13 8.86
N GLY A 180 6.61 17.88 8.36
CA GLY A 180 7.10 16.75 9.14
C GLY A 180 6.14 15.57 9.27
N GLY A 181 4.86 15.76 8.95
CA GLY A 181 3.87 14.68 8.84
C GLY A 181 3.36 14.13 10.17
N TRP A 182 2.37 13.24 10.07
CA TRP A 182 1.83 12.45 11.16
C TRP A 182 2.46 11.06 11.15
N HIS A 183 3.21 10.72 12.19
CA HIS A 183 3.91 9.44 12.28
C HIS A 183 3.04 8.28 12.80
N LEU A 184 1.82 8.60 13.23
CA LEU A 184 0.78 7.65 13.65
C LEU A 184 -0.50 7.92 12.86
N PRO A 185 -1.36 6.93 12.65
CA PRO A 185 -2.66 7.11 12.03
C PRO A 185 -3.49 8.21 12.71
N LYS A 186 -4.05 9.08 11.91
CA LYS A 186 -4.96 10.16 12.32
C LYS A 186 -6.34 9.87 11.76
N THR A 187 -7.29 9.54 12.63
CA THR A 187 -8.68 9.38 12.23
C THR A 187 -9.27 10.73 11.82
N LEU A 188 -9.92 10.76 10.68
CA LEU A 188 -10.56 11.95 10.14
C LEU A 188 -12.03 11.99 10.58
N VAL A 189 -12.47 13.19 10.93
CA VAL A 189 -13.89 13.46 11.24
C VAL A 189 -14.50 14.11 9.99
N LEU A 190 -15.26 13.34 9.24
CA LEU A 190 -16.01 13.81 8.07
C LEU A 190 -17.51 13.88 8.41
N ASP A 191 -18.28 14.62 7.61
CA ASP A 191 -19.72 14.82 7.87
C ASP A 191 -20.55 13.54 7.70
N HIS A 192 -20.02 12.58 6.93
CA HIS A 192 -20.66 11.28 6.64
C HIS A 192 -19.60 10.18 6.61
N GLU A 193 -20.04 8.93 6.73
CA GLU A 193 -19.19 7.74 6.56
C GLU A 193 -18.60 7.69 5.15
N VAL A 194 -17.41 7.11 5.04
CA VAL A 194 -16.66 6.99 3.78
C VAL A 194 -17.03 5.68 3.09
N LEU A 195 -17.35 5.75 1.80
CA LEU A 195 -17.60 4.58 0.94
C LEU A 195 -16.36 4.13 0.19
N SER A 196 -15.50 5.06 -0.20
CA SER A 196 -14.31 4.78 -1.01
C SER A 196 -13.29 5.90 -0.84
N ILE A 197 -12.02 5.54 -0.92
CA ILE A 197 -10.89 6.46 -0.86
C ILE A 197 -10.01 6.33 -2.10
N SER A 198 -9.33 7.40 -2.44
CA SER A 198 -8.30 7.40 -3.48
C SER A 198 -7.20 8.38 -3.09
N VAL A 199 -5.97 7.93 -3.19
CA VAL A 199 -4.80 8.71 -2.78
C VAL A 199 -3.88 8.93 -3.98
N GLY A 200 -3.58 10.19 -4.26
CA GLY A 200 -2.61 10.58 -5.26
C GLY A 200 -1.22 10.85 -4.66
N HIS A 201 -0.38 11.53 -5.41
CA HIS A 201 0.97 11.86 -4.91
C HIS A 201 0.95 12.71 -3.64
N ARG A 202 0.12 13.79 -3.60
CA ARG A 202 0.07 14.78 -2.51
C ARG A 202 -1.35 15.25 -2.21
N HIS A 203 -2.34 14.47 -2.57
CA HIS A 203 -3.74 14.74 -2.30
C HIS A 203 -4.47 13.44 -1.98
N SER A 204 -5.61 13.57 -1.35
CA SER A 204 -6.50 12.47 -1.02
C SER A 204 -7.91 12.85 -1.38
N CYS A 205 -8.72 11.88 -1.76
CA CYS A 205 -10.15 12.06 -2.05
C CYS A 205 -10.95 10.96 -1.35
N ALA A 206 -12.17 11.28 -0.97
CA ALA A 206 -13.14 10.35 -0.40
C ALA A 206 -14.51 10.55 -1.02
N ILE A 207 -15.20 9.45 -1.29
CA ILE A 207 -16.63 9.44 -1.61
C ILE A 207 -17.38 9.08 -0.33
N LEU A 208 -18.38 9.89 0.05
CA LEU A 208 -19.14 9.73 1.26
C LEU A 208 -20.49 9.02 1.01
N THR A 209 -21.15 8.57 2.06
CA THR A 209 -22.43 7.84 1.97
C THR A 209 -23.59 8.68 1.42
N ASP A 210 -23.48 10.01 1.44
CA ASP A 210 -24.43 10.93 0.78
C ASP A 210 -24.13 11.14 -0.72
N ALA A 211 -23.17 10.37 -1.30
CA ALA A 211 -22.67 10.45 -2.65
C ALA A 211 -21.89 11.75 -2.95
N SER A 212 -21.50 12.53 -1.96
CA SER A 212 -20.59 13.66 -2.14
C SER A 212 -19.13 13.17 -2.34
N LEU A 213 -18.36 13.96 -3.10
CA LEU A 213 -16.92 13.78 -3.27
C LEU A 213 -16.20 14.92 -2.57
N GLN A 214 -15.27 14.59 -1.71
CA GLN A 214 -14.38 15.54 -1.04
C GLN A 214 -12.94 15.21 -1.40
N CYS A 215 -12.13 16.24 -1.73
CA CYS A 215 -10.70 16.10 -1.99
C CYS A 215 -9.92 17.19 -1.23
N TRP A 216 -8.71 16.85 -0.79
CA TRP A 216 -7.83 17.77 -0.05
C TRP A 216 -6.36 17.47 -0.36
N GLY A 217 -5.48 18.45 -0.05
CA GLY A 217 -4.07 18.42 -0.44
C GLY A 217 -3.81 19.37 -1.62
N ILE A 218 -2.88 18.99 -2.49
CA ILE A 218 -2.47 19.78 -3.65
C ILE A 218 -2.43 18.92 -4.93
#